data_cfd15d1d96a78e6c5815c59d0e3d537d
#
_entry.id   cfd15d1d96a78e6c5815c59d0e3d537d
#
_cell.length_a   1.000
_cell.length_b   1.000
_cell.length_c   1.000
_cell.angle_alpha   90.00
_cell.angle_beta   90.00
_cell.angle_gamma   90.00
#
_symmetry.space_group_name_H-M   'P 1'
#
loop_
_entity.id
_entity.type
_entity.pdbx_description
1 polymer ?
#
loop_
_entity_poly.entity_id
_entity_poly.type
_entity_poly.pdbx_seq_one_letter_code
_entity_poly.pdbx_strand_id
1 'polypeptide(L)'
;MKTTEQYGKKADLALSLWVKLARASSTFGRLTGKDIERYGLTQPQFGVFELLGHLGPLTIGEVGKKMLITGGCVTVIIDNVEKEGLVERIRSTEDRRVIKVQLTTKGHRLFREVFTRHAERVTQLASVLTEDEQAQLSQLLKKLGLALKDMQ
;
A
#
# COMPACT_ATOMS: atom_id res chain seq x y z
N MET A 1 11.48 10.59 -23.89
CA MET A 1 12.42 11.60 -23.37
C MET A 1 13.82 11.12 -23.73
N LYS A 2 14.55 11.79 -24.58
CA LYS A 2 15.96 11.48 -24.80
C LYS A 2 16.67 11.70 -23.47
N THR A 3 17.30 10.69 -22.92
CA THR A 3 18.21 10.82 -21.80
C THR A 3 19.35 11.72 -22.27
N THR A 4 19.38 12.92 -21.74
CA THR A 4 20.50 13.81 -21.98
C THR A 4 21.69 13.23 -21.23
N GLU A 5 22.75 12.86 -21.91
CA GLU A 5 24.04 12.47 -21.30
C GLU A 5 24.72 13.69 -20.63
N GLN A 6 23.91 14.46 -19.90
CA GLN A 6 24.29 15.79 -19.39
C GLN A 6 25.01 15.68 -18.04
N TYR A 7 24.76 14.61 -17.28
CA TYR A 7 25.25 14.45 -15.91
C TYR A 7 26.21 13.26 -15.75
N GLY A 8 26.54 12.59 -16.85
CA GLY A 8 27.38 11.40 -16.89
C GLY A 8 26.60 10.09 -16.71
N LYS A 9 27.13 9.00 -17.28
CA LYS A 9 26.46 7.71 -17.43
C LYS A 9 25.79 7.19 -16.15
N LYS A 10 26.44 7.34 -14.99
CA LYS A 10 25.90 6.84 -13.70
C LYS A 10 24.68 7.64 -13.24
N ALA A 11 24.76 8.97 -13.33
CA ALA A 11 23.67 9.85 -12.94
C ALA A 11 22.47 9.72 -13.91
N ASP A 12 22.74 9.66 -15.21
CA ASP A 12 21.70 9.52 -16.23
C ASP A 12 20.91 8.19 -16.08
N LEU A 13 21.62 7.09 -15.73
CA LEU A 13 20.99 5.82 -15.44
C LEU A 13 20.07 5.91 -14.21
N ALA A 14 20.55 6.53 -13.12
CA ALA A 14 19.78 6.70 -11.89
C ALA A 14 18.54 7.60 -12.11
N LEU A 15 18.69 8.71 -12.83
CA LEU A 15 17.58 9.59 -13.19
C LEU A 15 16.54 8.89 -14.08
N SER A 16 17.00 8.10 -15.05
CA SER A 16 16.13 7.29 -15.90
C SER A 16 15.31 6.27 -15.09
N LEU A 17 15.95 5.59 -14.14
CA LEU A 17 15.27 4.68 -13.21
C LEU A 17 14.22 5.42 -12.39
N TRP A 18 14.59 6.53 -11.76
CA TRP A 18 13.69 7.35 -10.95
C TRP A 18 12.43 7.77 -11.72
N VAL A 19 12.60 8.32 -12.92
CA VAL A 19 11.47 8.78 -13.73
C VAL A 19 10.54 7.63 -14.13
N LYS A 20 11.09 6.48 -14.51
CA LYS A 20 10.29 5.30 -14.87
C LYS A 20 9.53 4.75 -13.67
N LEU A 21 10.19 4.63 -12.53
CA LEU A 21 9.59 4.17 -11.29
C LEU A 21 8.43 5.10 -10.85
N ALA A 22 8.68 6.41 -10.81
CA ALA A 22 7.67 7.39 -10.40
C ALA A 22 6.43 7.36 -11.33
N ARG A 23 6.65 7.31 -12.66
CA ARG A 23 5.55 7.26 -13.63
C ARG A 23 4.78 5.94 -13.56
N ALA A 24 5.47 4.82 -13.49
CA ALA A 24 4.83 3.50 -13.39
C ALA A 24 4.00 3.41 -12.11
N SER A 25 4.57 3.77 -10.95
CA SER A 25 3.89 3.76 -9.66
C SER A 25 2.65 4.67 -9.66
N SER A 26 2.78 5.92 -10.14
CA SER A 26 1.65 6.85 -10.22
C SER A 26 0.53 6.35 -11.12
N THR A 27 0.87 5.80 -12.30
CA THR A 27 -0.14 5.29 -13.24
C THR A 27 -0.83 4.05 -12.70
N PHE A 28 -0.06 3.12 -12.16
CA PHE A 28 -0.56 1.88 -11.57
C PHE A 28 -1.52 2.18 -10.40
N GLY A 29 -1.09 3.04 -9.47
CA GLY A 29 -1.91 3.47 -8.33
C GLY A 29 -3.20 4.17 -8.77
N ARG A 30 -3.16 5.04 -9.76
CA ARG A 30 -4.36 5.70 -10.29
C ARG A 30 -5.35 4.72 -10.93
N LEU A 31 -4.88 3.69 -11.63
CA LEU A 31 -5.73 2.69 -12.26
C LEU A 31 -6.37 1.75 -11.23
N THR A 32 -5.61 1.32 -10.22
CA THR A 32 -6.15 0.51 -9.13
C THR A 32 -7.06 1.31 -8.21
N GLY A 33 -6.73 2.59 -7.96
CA GLY A 33 -7.53 3.48 -7.11
C GLY A 33 -8.96 3.69 -7.60
N LYS A 34 -9.15 3.82 -8.92
CA LYS A 34 -10.50 3.96 -9.51
C LYS A 34 -11.42 2.77 -9.20
N ASP A 35 -10.87 1.58 -9.11
CA ASP A 35 -11.66 0.39 -8.79
C ASP A 35 -12.01 0.35 -7.29
N ILE A 36 -11.11 0.81 -6.43
CA ILE A 36 -11.32 0.93 -4.97
C ILE A 36 -12.37 1.99 -4.64
N GLU A 37 -12.36 3.12 -5.34
CA GLU A 37 -13.35 4.21 -5.17
C GLU A 37 -14.79 3.77 -5.40
N ARG A 38 -15.03 2.76 -6.25
CA ARG A 38 -16.37 2.18 -6.48
C ARG A 38 -16.99 1.55 -5.23
N TYR A 39 -16.15 1.19 -4.27
CA TYR A 39 -16.57 0.64 -2.97
C TYR A 39 -16.66 1.71 -1.87
N GLY A 40 -16.56 3.00 -2.24
CA GLY A 40 -16.58 4.10 -1.29
C GLY A 40 -15.30 4.27 -0.47
N LEU A 41 -14.22 3.58 -0.84
CA LEU A 41 -12.93 3.65 -0.15
C LEU A 41 -11.94 4.54 -0.91
N THR A 42 -11.17 5.33 -0.16
CA THR A 42 -9.97 5.97 -0.69
C THR A 42 -8.79 5.00 -0.68
N GLN A 43 -7.74 5.27 -1.46
CA GLN A 43 -6.53 4.45 -1.45
C GLN A 43 -5.91 4.28 -0.04
N PRO A 44 -5.77 5.35 0.80
CA PRO A 44 -5.28 5.17 2.15
C PRO A 44 -6.17 4.30 3.04
N GLN A 45 -7.50 4.42 2.92
CA GLN A 45 -8.44 3.56 3.63
C GLN A 45 -8.30 2.10 3.19
N PHE A 46 -8.19 1.85 1.88
CA PHE A 46 -7.95 0.52 1.35
C PHE A 46 -6.62 -0.07 1.87
N GLY A 47 -5.55 0.73 1.94
CA GLY A 47 -4.27 0.28 2.51
C GLY A 47 -4.40 -0.19 3.97
N VAL A 48 -5.19 0.49 4.80
CA VAL A 48 -5.52 0.02 6.16
C VAL A 48 -6.29 -1.30 6.11
N PHE A 49 -7.29 -1.40 5.23
CA PHE A 49 -8.06 -2.63 5.03
C PHE A 49 -7.19 -3.81 4.63
N GLU A 50 -6.30 -3.62 3.67
CA GLU A 50 -5.37 -4.63 3.19
C GLU A 50 -4.48 -5.14 4.32
N LEU A 51 -3.89 -4.23 5.10
CA LEU A 51 -3.07 -4.59 6.24
C LEU A 51 -3.83 -5.40 7.28
N LEU A 52 -5.00 -4.91 7.71
CA LEU A 52 -5.81 -5.56 8.73
C LEU A 52 -6.43 -6.88 8.25
N GLY A 53 -6.77 -6.96 6.96
CA GLY A 53 -7.31 -8.17 6.35
C GLY A 53 -6.29 -9.31 6.24
N HIS A 54 -5.03 -8.98 5.98
CA HIS A 54 -3.96 -9.97 5.83
C HIS A 54 -3.22 -10.29 7.12
N LEU A 55 -3.01 -9.29 7.99
CA LEU A 55 -2.16 -9.42 9.18
C LEU A 55 -2.95 -9.53 10.48
N GLY A 56 -4.27 -9.31 10.42
CA GLY A 56 -5.10 -9.24 11.62
C GLY A 56 -4.95 -7.94 12.41
N PRO A 57 -5.25 -7.95 13.72
CA PRO A 57 -5.24 -6.76 14.56
C PRO A 57 -3.84 -6.14 14.69
N LEU A 58 -3.71 -4.83 14.42
CA LEU A 58 -2.48 -4.04 14.50
C LEU A 58 -2.69 -2.80 15.37
N THR A 59 -1.63 -2.32 16.01
CA THR A 59 -1.62 -0.99 16.63
C THR A 59 -1.57 0.11 15.56
N ILE A 60 -2.00 1.33 15.89
CA ILE A 60 -1.91 2.50 15.00
C ILE A 60 -0.46 2.75 14.55
N GLY A 61 0.50 2.57 15.47
CA GLY A 61 1.92 2.70 15.14
C GLY A 61 2.43 1.66 14.14
N GLU A 62 1.99 0.40 14.27
CA GLU A 62 2.33 -0.65 13.28
C GLU A 62 1.73 -0.37 11.91
N VAL A 63 0.47 0.08 11.86
CA VAL A 63 -0.17 0.48 10.60
C VAL A 63 0.62 1.62 9.95
N GLY A 64 0.94 2.69 10.68
CA GLY A 64 1.71 3.83 10.17
C GLY A 64 3.07 3.41 9.64
N LYS A 65 3.79 2.58 10.39
CA LYS A 65 5.11 2.06 9.98
C LYS A 65 5.04 1.22 8.69
N LYS A 66 3.99 0.41 8.53
CA LYS A 66 3.81 -0.43 7.33
C LYS A 66 3.34 0.38 6.12
N MET A 67 2.50 1.40 6.33
CA MET A 67 2.03 2.29 5.28
C MET A 67 3.02 3.41 4.93
N LEU A 68 4.11 3.57 5.69
CA LEU A 68 5.08 4.66 5.56
C LEU A 68 4.44 6.06 5.70
N ILE A 69 3.48 6.19 6.60
CA ILE A 69 2.80 7.46 6.93
C ILE A 69 2.86 7.74 8.44
N THR A 70 2.66 9.00 8.80
CA THR A 70 2.70 9.42 10.22
C THR A 70 1.51 8.88 11.00
N GLY A 71 1.69 8.65 12.31
CA GLY A 71 0.62 8.16 13.19
C GLY A 71 -0.62 9.05 13.19
N GLY A 72 -0.45 10.38 13.09
CA GLY A 72 -1.57 11.31 12.98
C GLY A 72 -2.44 11.08 11.74
N CYS A 73 -1.81 10.86 10.58
CA CYS A 73 -2.53 10.51 9.35
C CYS A 73 -3.28 9.18 9.50
N VAL A 74 -2.65 8.16 10.11
CA VAL A 74 -3.29 6.86 10.36
C VAL A 74 -4.52 7.02 11.23
N THR A 75 -4.44 7.80 12.31
CA THR A 75 -5.56 8.03 13.21
C THR A 75 -6.77 8.58 12.48
N VAL A 76 -6.59 9.60 11.63
CA VAL A 76 -7.68 10.19 10.84
C VAL A 76 -8.31 9.16 9.89
N ILE A 77 -7.48 8.33 9.23
CA ILE A 77 -7.97 7.28 8.34
C ILE A 77 -8.80 6.27 9.13
N ILE A 78 -8.29 5.80 10.27
CA ILE A 78 -8.96 4.83 11.13
C ILE A 78 -10.27 5.40 11.69
N ASP A 79 -10.29 6.65 12.15
CA ASP A 79 -11.50 7.31 12.66
C ASP A 79 -12.61 7.35 11.60
N ASN A 80 -12.25 7.57 10.33
CA ASN A 80 -13.21 7.60 9.24
C ASN A 80 -13.79 6.20 8.97
N VAL A 81 -12.96 5.17 8.85
CA VAL A 81 -13.43 3.81 8.57
C VAL A 81 -14.13 3.17 9.79
N GLU A 82 -13.81 3.61 11.02
CA GLU A 82 -14.50 3.21 12.25
C GLU A 82 -15.91 3.80 12.30
N LYS A 83 -16.11 5.07 11.92
CA LYS A 83 -17.44 5.69 11.80
C LYS A 83 -18.36 4.96 10.84
N GLU A 84 -17.79 4.35 9.81
CA GLU A 84 -18.52 3.52 8.85
C GLU A 84 -18.79 2.09 9.37
N GLY A 85 -18.27 1.76 10.56
CA GLY A 85 -18.44 0.44 11.19
C GLY A 85 -17.63 -0.65 10.49
N LEU A 86 -16.54 -0.31 9.81
CA LEU A 86 -15.72 -1.24 9.04
C LEU A 86 -14.51 -1.74 9.83
N VAL A 87 -14.02 -0.93 10.76
CA VAL A 87 -12.99 -1.31 11.74
C VAL A 87 -13.48 -0.97 13.14
N GLU A 88 -12.82 -1.54 14.12
CA GLU A 88 -13.05 -1.25 15.54
C GLU A 88 -11.74 -1.25 16.31
N ARG A 89 -11.68 -0.45 17.38
CA ARG A 89 -10.57 -0.46 18.31
C ARG A 89 -10.84 -1.46 19.42
N ILE A 90 -9.86 -2.35 19.65
CA ILE A 90 -9.91 -3.34 20.72
C ILE A 90 -8.72 -3.18 21.65
N ARG A 91 -8.88 -3.58 22.92
CA ARG A 91 -7.74 -3.70 23.83
C ARG A 91 -7.00 -5.00 23.54
N SER A 92 -5.68 -4.95 23.55
CA SER A 92 -4.86 -6.15 23.42
C SER A 92 -5.13 -7.12 24.58
N THR A 93 -5.18 -8.40 24.30
CA THR A 93 -5.30 -9.44 25.32
C THR A 93 -4.01 -9.64 26.10
N GLU A 94 -2.86 -9.29 25.55
CA GLU A 94 -1.54 -9.43 26.14
C GLU A 94 -1.20 -8.25 27.07
N ASP A 95 -1.50 -7.00 26.64
CA ASP A 95 -1.35 -5.79 27.44
C ASP A 95 -2.56 -4.86 27.21
N ARG A 96 -3.42 -4.75 28.21
CA ARG A 96 -4.65 -3.93 28.16
C ARG A 96 -4.42 -2.44 27.96
N ARG A 97 -3.18 -1.95 28.09
CA ARG A 97 -2.80 -0.56 27.79
C ARG A 97 -2.60 -0.34 26.29
N VAL A 98 -2.43 -1.42 25.55
CA VAL A 98 -2.24 -1.37 24.10
C VAL A 98 -3.58 -1.47 23.39
N ILE A 99 -3.88 -0.49 22.53
CA ILE A 99 -5.05 -0.48 21.67
C ILE A 99 -4.62 -0.97 20.27
N LYS A 100 -5.31 -1.98 19.77
CA LYS A 100 -5.18 -2.49 18.40
C LYS A 100 -6.45 -2.12 17.62
N VAL A 101 -6.31 -2.08 16.30
CA VAL A 101 -7.42 -1.91 15.35
C VAL A 101 -7.58 -3.22 14.59
N GLN A 102 -8.82 -3.63 14.37
CA GLN A 102 -9.16 -4.81 13.57
C GLN A 102 -10.36 -4.54 12.66
N LEU A 103 -10.56 -5.39 11.67
CA LEU A 103 -11.77 -5.38 10.87
C LEU A 103 -12.96 -5.91 11.69
N THR A 104 -14.12 -5.25 11.58
CA THR A 104 -15.39 -5.81 12.05
C THR A 104 -15.87 -6.93 11.12
N THR A 105 -16.96 -7.62 11.48
CA THR A 105 -17.60 -8.59 10.58
C THR A 105 -18.00 -7.95 9.25
N LYS A 106 -18.51 -6.70 9.30
CA LYS A 106 -18.84 -5.91 8.10
C LYS A 106 -17.58 -5.60 7.30
N GLY A 107 -16.50 -5.19 7.99
CA GLY A 107 -15.20 -4.91 7.38
C GLY A 107 -14.61 -6.14 6.68
N HIS A 108 -14.62 -7.30 7.32
CA HIS A 108 -14.14 -8.55 6.71
C HIS A 108 -14.92 -8.96 5.46
N ARG A 109 -16.25 -8.72 5.43
CA ARG A 109 -17.06 -9.00 4.25
C ARG A 109 -16.66 -8.09 3.09
N LEU A 110 -16.59 -6.78 3.35
CA LEU A 110 -16.17 -5.81 2.36
C LEU A 110 -14.74 -6.07 1.87
N PHE A 111 -13.81 -6.37 2.79
CA PHE A 111 -12.43 -6.70 2.44
C PHE A 111 -12.35 -7.84 1.42
N ARG A 112 -13.03 -8.95 1.67
CA ARG A 112 -13.02 -10.10 0.74
C ARG A 112 -13.54 -9.72 -0.65
N GLU A 113 -14.62 -8.94 -0.72
CA GLU A 113 -15.19 -8.50 -1.98
C GLU A 113 -14.23 -7.57 -2.75
N VAL A 114 -13.76 -6.51 -2.09
CA VAL A 114 -12.87 -5.51 -2.71
C VAL A 114 -11.54 -6.10 -3.08
N PHE A 115 -10.94 -6.92 -2.19
CA PHE A 115 -9.62 -7.48 -2.42
C PHE A 115 -9.62 -8.51 -3.56
N THR A 116 -10.67 -9.30 -3.74
CA THR A 116 -10.80 -10.21 -4.89
C THR A 116 -10.74 -9.42 -6.20
N ARG A 117 -11.53 -8.36 -6.31
CA ARG A 117 -11.55 -7.49 -7.49
C ARG A 117 -10.23 -6.75 -7.70
N HIS A 118 -9.64 -6.27 -6.61
CA HIS A 118 -8.34 -5.62 -6.64
C HIS A 118 -7.25 -6.58 -7.16
N ALA A 119 -7.21 -7.82 -6.67
CA ALA A 119 -6.26 -8.83 -7.13
C ALA A 119 -6.42 -9.14 -8.63
N GLU A 120 -7.66 -9.31 -9.12
CA GLU A 120 -7.95 -9.48 -10.54
C GLU A 120 -7.41 -8.29 -11.36
N ARG A 121 -7.67 -7.07 -10.89
CA ARG A 121 -7.22 -5.85 -11.57
C ARG A 121 -5.71 -5.70 -11.58
N VAL A 122 -5.05 -5.93 -10.46
CA VAL A 122 -3.59 -5.92 -10.35
C VAL A 122 -2.96 -6.95 -11.29
N THR A 123 -3.51 -8.17 -11.32
CA THR A 123 -3.07 -9.23 -12.25
C THR A 123 -3.19 -8.78 -13.70
N GLN A 124 -4.33 -8.20 -14.09
CA GLN A 124 -4.53 -7.67 -15.43
C GLN A 124 -3.52 -6.57 -15.79
N LEU A 125 -3.29 -5.63 -14.88
CA LEU A 125 -2.35 -4.52 -15.13
C LEU A 125 -0.89 -4.99 -15.18
N ALA A 126 -0.54 -6.01 -14.40
CA ALA A 126 0.79 -6.59 -14.37
C ALA A 126 1.07 -7.55 -15.55
N SER A 127 0.04 -8.05 -16.25
CA SER A 127 0.18 -9.05 -17.30
C SER A 127 0.97 -8.62 -18.56
N VAL A 128 1.33 -7.33 -18.64
CA VAL A 128 2.27 -6.84 -19.67
C VAL A 128 3.70 -7.34 -19.43
N LEU A 129 3.97 -7.86 -18.22
CA LEU A 129 5.23 -8.49 -17.82
C LEU A 129 4.98 -10.00 -17.67
N THR A 130 5.94 -10.80 -18.06
CA THR A 130 5.96 -12.24 -17.76
C THR A 130 6.08 -12.47 -16.25
N GLU A 131 5.78 -13.68 -15.77
CA GLU A 131 5.90 -14.01 -14.33
C GLU A 131 7.34 -13.83 -13.83
N ASP A 132 8.33 -14.21 -14.63
CA ASP A 132 9.76 -14.02 -14.28
C ASP A 132 10.13 -12.53 -14.18
N GLU A 133 9.66 -11.70 -15.11
CA GLU A 133 9.87 -10.25 -15.07
C GLU A 133 9.18 -9.60 -13.85
N GLN A 134 7.97 -10.04 -13.51
CA GLN A 134 7.26 -9.58 -12.30
C GLN A 134 8.05 -9.96 -11.03
N ALA A 135 8.52 -11.20 -10.95
CA ALA A 135 9.32 -11.68 -9.83
C ALA A 135 10.65 -10.89 -9.70
N GLN A 136 11.35 -10.71 -10.80
CA GLN A 136 12.61 -9.96 -10.84
C GLN A 136 12.42 -8.48 -10.44
N LEU A 137 11.43 -7.82 -11.02
CA LEU A 137 11.08 -6.43 -10.69
C LEU A 137 10.72 -6.29 -9.21
N SER A 138 9.91 -7.20 -8.67
CA SER A 138 9.52 -7.22 -7.26
C SER A 138 10.74 -7.32 -6.34
N GLN A 139 11.72 -8.20 -6.65
CA GLN A 139 12.96 -8.33 -5.88
C GLN A 139 13.81 -7.06 -5.94
N LEU A 140 13.94 -6.43 -7.10
CA LEU A 140 14.70 -5.19 -7.27
C LEU A 140 14.07 -4.03 -6.50
N LEU A 141 12.74 -3.89 -6.56
CA LEU A 141 11.99 -2.88 -5.80
C LEU A 141 12.11 -3.10 -4.29
N LYS A 142 12.03 -4.35 -3.82
CA LYS A 142 12.24 -4.71 -2.41
C LYS A 142 13.63 -4.31 -1.94
N LYS A 143 14.66 -4.65 -2.71
CA LYS A 143 16.06 -4.29 -2.41
C LYS A 143 16.23 -2.78 -2.30
N LEU A 144 15.69 -2.03 -3.27
CA LEU A 144 15.74 -0.57 -3.28
C LEU A 144 15.01 0.03 -2.06
N GLY A 145 13.78 -0.41 -1.81
CA GLY A 145 12.96 0.12 -0.73
C GLY A 145 13.55 -0.12 0.66
N LEU A 146 14.15 -1.30 0.90
CA LEU A 146 14.82 -1.60 2.17
C LEU A 146 16.04 -0.68 2.38
N ALA A 147 16.89 -0.52 1.36
CA ALA A 147 18.06 0.35 1.45
C ALA A 147 17.70 1.83 1.69
N LEU A 148 16.63 2.31 1.05
CA LEU A 148 16.16 3.69 1.24
C LEU A 148 15.60 3.94 2.65
N LYS A 149 15.02 2.92 3.28
CA LYS A 149 14.51 3.03 4.65
C LYS A 149 15.63 3.27 5.66
N ASP A 150 16.80 2.67 5.45
CA ASP A 150 17.97 2.81 6.34
C ASP A 150 18.69 4.16 6.15
N MET A 151 18.27 4.99 5.17
CA MET A 151 18.81 6.32 4.90
C MET A 151 17.96 7.45 5.54
N GLN A 152 16.82 7.12 6.16
CA GLN A 152 15.93 8.08 6.87
C GLN A 152 16.30 8.13 8.36
#